data_fd65486de6ef4c9c33a990c2dbad0486
#
_entry.id   fd65486de6ef4c9c33a990c2dbad0486
#
_cell.length_a   1.000
_cell.length_b   1.000
_cell.length_c   1.000
_cell.angle_alpha   90.00
_cell.angle_beta   90.00
_cell.angle_gamma   90.00
#
_symmetry.space_group_name_H-M   'P 1'
#
loop_
_entity.id
_entity.type
_entity.pdbx_description
1 polymer ?
#
loop_
_entity_poly.entity_id
_entity_poly.type
_entity_poly.pdbx_seq_one_letter_code
_entity_poly.pdbx_strand_id
1 'polypeptide(L)'
;MKTRKFLFTSLLALASTVAANAQTFDVDMLKAQPVYSTENGQGYDIVAAPKAKSNAPFFYSVKVADGNYKVTVVLGSKKKAGKTVVRAENRRLMLDEVSTKKGEFKTYSFIVNKRSPYINDKMNVKIKPREKDYFTWDEKLTLEFTGAAPAVKSIKVEPASAETTTVFLCGNSTVVDQFTEPYASWGQMITRWFGPEVAISNHAESGLTAGSFLASNRLEKVLAMMKKGDYVICEFGHNDQKEKSAGSGAWYNFSFNLKKFIDEVRKKGGNIIFVTPTQRRMFDKATRSKIQETHGDYPDAMRAAAKREGVPVIELHDMTRTFFETLGYENS
;
A
#
# COMPACT_ATOMS: atom_id res chain seq x y z
N MET A 1 16.56 -65.14 21.17
CA MET A 1 15.82 -63.88 21.06
C MET A 1 16.82 -62.73 21.00
N LYS A 2 17.05 -62.14 19.84
CA LYS A 2 17.97 -61.00 19.68
C LYS A 2 17.14 -59.71 19.52
N THR A 3 17.19 -58.85 20.52
CA THR A 3 16.52 -57.55 20.57
C THR A 3 17.28 -56.57 19.69
N ARG A 4 16.68 -56.11 18.58
CA ARG A 4 17.20 -55.01 17.77
C ARG A 4 16.78 -53.67 18.38
N LYS A 5 17.75 -52.87 18.81
CA LYS A 5 17.58 -51.47 19.19
C LYS A 5 17.52 -50.66 17.91
N PHE A 6 16.39 -49.97 17.67
CA PHE A 6 16.27 -48.92 16.67
C PHE A 6 16.82 -47.62 17.24
N LEU A 7 17.88 -47.11 16.64
CA LEU A 7 18.35 -45.75 16.85
C LEU A 7 17.51 -44.80 16.00
N PHE A 8 16.73 -43.91 16.64
CA PHE A 8 16.11 -42.78 15.97
C PHE A 8 17.14 -41.65 15.92
N THR A 9 17.71 -41.41 14.74
CA THR A 9 18.53 -40.21 14.49
C THR A 9 17.60 -39.08 14.10
N SER A 10 17.34 -38.17 15.03
CA SER A 10 16.62 -36.92 14.76
C SER A 10 17.53 -36.01 13.96
N LEU A 11 17.24 -35.85 12.66
CA LEU A 11 17.82 -34.81 11.82
C LEU A 11 17.22 -33.45 12.22
N LEU A 12 17.95 -32.67 13.02
CA LEU A 12 17.65 -31.28 13.24
C LEU A 12 18.01 -30.51 11.96
N ALA A 13 17.02 -30.16 11.16
CA ALA A 13 17.21 -29.22 10.06
C ALA A 13 17.46 -27.83 10.67
N LEU A 14 18.72 -27.38 10.71
CA LEU A 14 19.06 -25.99 10.94
C LEU A 14 18.53 -25.18 9.74
N ALA A 15 17.40 -24.51 9.93
CA ALA A 15 17.01 -23.43 9.06
C ALA A 15 17.97 -22.25 9.33
N SER A 16 19.00 -22.13 8.50
CA SER A 16 19.81 -20.92 8.45
C SER A 16 18.96 -19.78 7.88
N THR A 17 18.35 -19.01 8.77
CA THR A 17 17.85 -17.68 8.43
C THR A 17 19.06 -16.83 8.08
N VAL A 18 19.30 -16.64 6.79
CA VAL A 18 20.16 -15.54 6.33
C VAL A 18 19.39 -14.27 6.70
N ALA A 19 19.68 -13.72 7.87
CA ALA A 19 19.37 -12.34 8.18
C ALA A 19 20.18 -11.52 7.18
N ALA A 20 19.56 -11.12 6.06
CA ALA A 20 20.11 -10.09 5.20
C ALA A 20 20.38 -8.91 6.14
N ASN A 21 21.64 -8.48 6.26
CA ASN A 21 22.02 -7.27 6.98
C ASN A 21 21.22 -6.13 6.38
N ALA A 22 20.12 -5.79 7.04
CA ALA A 22 19.22 -4.76 6.54
C ALA A 22 19.96 -3.43 6.65
N GLN A 23 20.30 -2.88 5.49
CA GLN A 23 21.13 -1.69 5.37
C GLN A 23 20.39 -0.46 5.90
N THR A 24 21.08 0.34 6.70
CA THR A 24 20.62 1.65 7.16
C THR A 24 21.23 2.73 6.28
N PHE A 25 20.42 3.68 5.83
CA PHE A 25 20.85 4.87 5.11
C PHE A 25 20.64 6.09 6.02
N ASP A 26 21.69 6.90 6.19
CA ASP A 26 21.64 8.17 6.92
C ASP A 26 22.21 9.27 6.02
N VAL A 27 21.31 10.07 5.45
CA VAL A 27 21.58 10.97 4.34
C VAL A 27 21.48 12.43 4.79
N ASP A 28 22.61 13.13 4.80
CA ASP A 28 22.65 14.59 5.00
C ASP A 28 22.40 15.29 3.65
N MET A 29 21.19 15.77 3.45
CA MET A 29 20.77 16.46 2.21
C MET A 29 21.41 17.84 2.03
N LEU A 30 22.19 18.33 3.03
CA LEU A 30 22.99 19.55 2.89
C LEU A 30 24.33 19.29 2.18
N LYS A 31 24.72 18.04 2.02
CA LYS A 31 25.90 17.60 1.26
C LYS A 31 25.49 17.20 -0.16
N ALA A 32 26.46 17.16 -1.06
CA ALA A 32 26.24 16.62 -2.40
C ALA A 32 25.83 15.14 -2.31
N GLN A 33 24.77 14.80 -3.02
CA GLN A 33 24.27 13.43 -3.11
C GLN A 33 24.45 12.90 -4.53
N PRO A 34 24.73 11.61 -4.70
CA PRO A 34 24.86 11.00 -6.02
C PRO A 34 23.50 10.94 -6.75
N VAL A 35 23.54 10.65 -8.03
CA VAL A 35 22.40 10.11 -8.76
C VAL A 35 22.28 8.62 -8.42
N TYR A 36 21.07 8.13 -8.21
CA TYR A 36 20.84 6.71 -7.92
C TYR A 36 21.39 5.83 -9.05
N SER A 37 22.08 4.78 -8.66
CA SER A 37 22.40 3.64 -9.50
C SER A 37 22.31 2.35 -8.68
N THR A 38 22.17 1.22 -9.36
CA THR A 38 22.11 -0.10 -8.70
C THR A 38 23.40 -0.40 -7.92
N GLU A 39 24.54 0.16 -8.36
CA GLU A 39 25.85 -0.04 -7.76
C GLU A 39 26.03 0.78 -6.48
N ASN A 40 25.63 2.07 -6.48
CA ASN A 40 25.76 2.93 -5.31
C ASN A 40 24.60 2.79 -4.31
N GLY A 41 23.47 2.23 -4.76
CA GLY A 41 22.34 1.88 -3.94
C GLY A 41 21.55 3.04 -3.33
N GLN A 42 21.91 4.32 -3.63
CA GLN A 42 21.18 5.48 -3.12
C GLN A 42 21.43 6.72 -3.99
N GLY A 43 20.50 7.66 -3.98
CA GLY A 43 20.71 8.94 -4.66
C GLY A 43 19.43 9.62 -5.14
N TYR A 44 19.62 10.79 -5.75
CA TYR A 44 18.55 11.44 -6.51
C TYR A 44 18.13 10.56 -7.67
N ASP A 45 16.81 10.45 -7.87
CA ASP A 45 16.23 9.53 -8.84
C ASP A 45 15.08 10.21 -9.59
N ILE A 46 14.64 9.62 -10.71
CA ILE A 46 13.48 10.02 -11.53
C ILE A 46 13.69 11.37 -12.20
N VAL A 47 14.04 12.42 -11.45
CA VAL A 47 14.35 13.76 -11.96
C VAL A 47 15.73 14.17 -11.51
N ALA A 48 16.33 15.14 -12.21
CA ALA A 48 17.63 15.68 -11.82
C ALA A 48 17.61 16.28 -10.41
N ALA A 49 18.76 16.22 -9.73
CA ALA A 49 18.93 16.86 -8.42
C ALA A 49 18.46 18.32 -8.45
N PRO A 50 17.74 18.80 -7.43
CA PRO A 50 17.23 20.16 -7.42
C PRO A 50 18.36 21.17 -7.39
N LYS A 51 18.28 22.22 -8.23
CA LYS A 51 19.21 23.35 -8.18
C LYS A 51 19.11 24.06 -6.83
N ALA A 52 20.22 24.66 -6.36
CA ALA A 52 20.38 25.32 -5.05
C ALA A 52 19.39 26.45 -4.82
N LYS A 53 18.34 26.66 -5.00
CA LYS A 53 17.21 27.60 -4.74
C LYS A 53 15.92 27.15 -5.41
N SER A 54 15.92 25.96 -6.02
CA SER A 54 14.74 25.40 -6.66
C SER A 54 13.67 25.06 -5.63
N ASN A 55 12.42 25.24 -6.01
CA ASN A 55 11.25 24.72 -5.31
C ASN A 55 10.65 23.53 -6.09
N ALA A 56 11.35 23.01 -7.11
CA ALA A 56 10.90 21.86 -7.86
C ALA A 56 10.84 20.60 -6.96
N PRO A 57 9.87 19.72 -7.20
CA PRO A 57 9.86 18.39 -6.58
C PRO A 57 11.14 17.63 -6.89
N PHE A 58 11.53 16.74 -5.99
CA PHE A 58 12.63 15.83 -6.22
C PHE A 58 12.35 14.46 -5.57
N PHE A 59 13.07 13.46 -6.09
CA PHE A 59 12.98 12.09 -5.62
C PHE A 59 14.33 11.65 -5.06
N TYR A 60 14.27 10.84 -4.02
CA TYR A 60 15.43 10.18 -3.45
C TYR A 60 15.13 8.71 -3.24
N SER A 61 15.94 7.83 -3.80
CA SER A 61 15.76 6.39 -3.74
C SER A 61 16.89 5.71 -2.98
N VAL A 62 16.57 4.62 -2.30
CA VAL A 62 17.53 3.72 -1.65
C VAL A 62 17.20 2.28 -2.03
N LYS A 63 18.22 1.49 -2.36
CA LYS A 63 18.07 0.07 -2.69
C LYS A 63 17.91 -0.74 -1.42
N VAL A 64 16.78 -1.40 -1.26
CA VAL A 64 16.45 -2.21 -0.08
C VAL A 64 15.68 -3.47 -0.46
N ALA A 65 15.78 -4.50 0.36
CA ALA A 65 14.98 -5.74 0.23
C ALA A 65 13.49 -5.46 0.46
N ASP A 66 12.63 -6.45 0.14
CA ASP A 66 11.21 -6.37 0.49
C ASP A 66 11.04 -6.34 2.01
N GLY A 67 10.19 -5.45 2.51
CA GLY A 67 9.94 -5.31 3.94
C GLY A 67 9.44 -3.95 4.36
N ASN A 68 9.37 -3.75 5.67
CA ASN A 68 8.97 -2.49 6.28
C ASN A 68 10.20 -1.69 6.71
N TYR A 69 10.21 -0.40 6.38
CA TYR A 69 11.30 0.51 6.72
C TYR A 69 10.77 1.72 7.46
N LYS A 70 11.42 2.03 8.60
CA LYS A 70 11.20 3.30 9.29
C LYS A 70 11.98 4.38 8.57
N VAL A 71 11.26 5.36 8.07
CA VAL A 71 11.81 6.55 7.46
C VAL A 71 11.68 7.70 8.44
N THR A 72 12.79 8.36 8.73
CA THR A 72 12.83 9.59 9.54
C THR A 72 13.33 10.72 8.66
N VAL A 73 12.54 11.78 8.54
CA VAL A 73 12.90 12.97 7.78
C VAL A 73 13.02 14.18 8.70
N VAL A 74 14.04 15.00 8.49
CA VAL A 74 14.15 16.33 9.09
C VAL A 74 13.83 17.36 8.01
N LEU A 75 12.70 18.03 8.14
CA LEU A 75 12.21 19.03 7.20
C LEU A 75 12.57 20.44 7.71
N GLY A 76 12.93 21.31 6.78
CA GLY A 76 13.28 22.70 7.07
C GLY A 76 14.61 23.16 6.46
N SER A 77 14.88 24.47 6.50
CA SER A 77 16.07 25.06 5.94
C SER A 77 16.56 26.27 6.78
N LYS A 78 17.88 26.38 6.97
CA LYS A 78 18.49 27.59 7.57
C LYS A 78 18.31 28.85 6.69
N LYS A 79 18.08 28.67 5.38
CA LYS A 79 18.14 29.77 4.39
C LYS A 79 16.77 30.30 3.99
N LYS A 80 15.70 29.44 3.98
CA LYS A 80 14.35 29.81 3.54
C LYS A 80 13.27 29.12 4.39
N ALA A 81 12.04 29.64 4.35
CA ALA A 81 10.88 28.91 4.84
C ALA A 81 10.61 27.70 3.92
N GLY A 82 10.01 26.65 4.44
CA GLY A 82 9.66 25.44 3.71
C GLY A 82 8.16 25.16 3.74
N LYS A 83 7.67 24.53 2.69
CA LYS A 83 6.34 23.94 2.56
C LYS A 83 6.52 22.61 1.82
N THR A 84 6.58 21.52 2.59
CA THR A 84 6.98 20.21 2.09
C THR A 84 5.87 19.19 2.28
N VAL A 85 5.51 18.49 1.22
CA VAL A 85 4.70 17.27 1.24
C VAL A 85 5.64 16.10 1.02
N VAL A 86 5.47 15.01 1.75
CA VAL A 86 6.29 13.80 1.58
C VAL A 86 5.39 12.66 1.11
N ARG A 87 5.78 12.07 -0.01
CA ARG A 87 5.16 10.86 -0.55
C ARG A 87 6.20 9.75 -0.63
N ALA A 88 5.77 8.51 -0.65
CA ALA A 88 6.63 7.35 -0.84
C ALA A 88 6.09 6.46 -1.95
N GLU A 89 6.99 5.75 -2.64
CA GLU A 89 6.64 4.81 -3.69
C GLU A 89 5.75 5.50 -4.75
N ASN A 90 4.69 4.84 -5.16
CA ASN A 90 3.75 5.37 -6.13
C ASN A 90 2.82 6.44 -5.52
N ARG A 91 3.39 7.53 -5.03
CA ARG A 91 2.68 8.71 -4.49
C ARG A 91 1.86 8.44 -3.21
N ARG A 92 2.17 7.42 -2.40
CA ARG A 92 1.54 7.25 -1.08
C ARG A 92 1.82 8.47 -0.19
N LEU A 93 0.78 9.10 0.32
CA LEU A 93 0.89 10.32 1.12
C LEU A 93 1.36 10.00 2.54
N MET A 94 2.63 10.21 2.84
CA MET A 94 3.20 9.98 4.15
C MET A 94 3.04 11.18 5.08
N LEU A 95 3.31 12.38 4.58
CA LEU A 95 3.10 13.64 5.29
C LEU A 95 2.40 14.63 4.36
N ASP A 96 1.30 15.18 4.83
CA ASP A 96 0.66 16.33 4.19
C ASP A 96 1.53 17.59 4.37
N GLU A 97 1.14 18.75 3.82
CA GLU A 97 1.98 19.93 3.82
C GLU A 97 2.50 20.29 5.23
N VAL A 98 3.81 20.16 5.40
CA VAL A 98 4.53 20.60 6.58
C VAL A 98 5.15 21.97 6.31
N SER A 99 4.67 22.99 7.00
CA SER A 99 5.22 24.34 6.95
C SER A 99 6.32 24.50 8.00
N THR A 100 7.46 25.10 7.61
CA THR A 100 8.57 25.49 8.50
C THR A 100 8.98 26.93 8.25
N LYS A 101 9.33 27.68 9.31
CA LYS A 101 9.92 29.00 9.19
C LYS A 101 11.40 28.89 8.78
N LYS A 102 12.02 29.98 8.31
CA LYS A 102 13.47 30.02 8.12
C LYS A 102 14.19 29.71 9.45
N GLY A 103 15.10 28.74 9.43
CA GLY A 103 15.84 28.28 10.61
C GLY A 103 15.11 27.24 11.47
N GLU A 104 13.83 26.98 11.22
CA GLU A 104 13.05 25.95 11.92
C GLU A 104 13.26 24.59 11.25
N PHE A 105 13.34 23.55 12.09
CA PHE A 105 13.42 22.16 11.66
C PHE A 105 12.39 21.33 12.42
N LYS A 106 11.69 20.46 11.69
CA LYS A 106 10.70 19.52 12.22
C LYS A 106 11.08 18.09 11.83
N THR A 107 11.03 17.18 12.78
CA THR A 107 11.35 15.76 12.57
C THR A 107 10.06 14.94 12.55
N TYR A 108 9.94 14.08 11.54
CA TYR A 108 8.82 13.14 11.41
C TYR A 108 9.34 11.75 11.13
N SER A 109 8.63 10.74 11.63
CA SER A 109 8.90 9.32 11.32
C SER A 109 7.62 8.65 10.87
N PHE A 110 7.74 7.76 9.88
CA PHE A 110 6.65 6.94 9.34
C PHE A 110 7.23 5.63 8.82
N ILE A 111 6.37 4.66 8.53
CA ILE A 111 6.79 3.39 7.95
C ILE A 111 6.43 3.33 6.47
N VAL A 112 7.38 2.92 5.65
CA VAL A 112 7.17 2.61 4.24
C VAL A 112 7.32 1.10 4.05
N ASN A 113 6.29 0.46 3.49
CA ASN A 113 6.40 -0.90 3.00
C ASN A 113 6.89 -0.90 1.55
N LYS A 114 8.01 -1.56 1.30
CA LYS A 114 8.63 -1.77 0.00
C LYS A 114 8.43 -3.23 -0.41
N ARG A 115 8.08 -3.48 -1.66
CA ARG A 115 7.91 -4.83 -2.22
C ARG A 115 8.35 -4.91 -3.68
N SER A 116 8.72 -6.10 -4.08
CA SER A 116 8.95 -6.50 -5.48
C SER A 116 7.90 -7.52 -5.92
N PRO A 117 7.80 -7.87 -7.21
CA PRO A 117 6.88 -8.91 -7.67
C PRO A 117 7.28 -10.32 -7.18
N TYR A 118 8.51 -10.52 -6.75
CA TYR A 118 9.02 -11.83 -6.33
C TYR A 118 8.25 -12.38 -5.11
N ILE A 119 7.85 -13.63 -5.18
CA ILE A 119 7.22 -14.37 -4.08
C ILE A 119 8.15 -15.51 -3.64
N ASN A 120 8.54 -16.35 -4.58
CA ASN A 120 9.49 -17.45 -4.41
C ASN A 120 10.01 -17.89 -5.78
N ASP A 121 10.93 -18.88 -5.82
CA ASP A 121 11.59 -19.34 -7.05
C ASP A 121 10.64 -19.85 -8.15
N LYS A 122 9.39 -20.18 -7.80
CA LYS A 122 8.37 -20.69 -8.73
C LYS A 122 7.27 -19.68 -9.05
N MET A 123 7.19 -18.58 -8.31
CA MET A 123 6.03 -17.72 -8.35
C MET A 123 6.37 -16.23 -8.17
N ASN A 124 5.80 -15.42 -9.03
CA ASN A 124 5.80 -13.97 -8.95
C ASN A 124 4.36 -13.43 -9.02
N VAL A 125 4.18 -12.21 -8.57
CA VAL A 125 2.97 -11.44 -8.87
C VAL A 125 2.92 -11.21 -10.39
N LYS A 126 1.77 -11.50 -11.00
CA LYS A 126 1.53 -11.21 -12.41
C LYS A 126 1.11 -9.74 -12.55
N ILE A 127 2.10 -8.86 -12.55
CA ILE A 127 1.86 -7.41 -12.72
C ILE A 127 1.41 -7.10 -14.14
N LYS A 128 0.57 -6.09 -14.31
CA LYS A 128 0.15 -5.59 -15.62
C LYS A 128 1.30 -4.87 -16.32
N PRO A 129 1.32 -4.77 -17.66
CA PRO A 129 2.39 -4.08 -18.37
C PRO A 129 2.68 -2.67 -17.84
N ARG A 130 1.64 -1.89 -17.55
CA ARG A 130 1.76 -0.52 -17.01
C ARG A 130 2.38 -0.44 -15.62
N GLU A 131 2.26 -1.50 -14.80
CA GLU A 131 2.82 -1.52 -13.45
C GLU A 131 4.35 -1.67 -13.44
N LYS A 132 4.95 -2.01 -14.58
CA LYS A 132 6.42 -2.08 -14.71
C LYS A 132 7.09 -0.71 -14.56
N ASP A 133 6.35 0.35 -14.83
CA ASP A 133 6.82 1.73 -14.71
C ASP A 133 6.53 2.34 -13.33
N TYR A 134 5.83 1.59 -12.45
CA TYR A 134 5.48 2.04 -11.12
C TYR A 134 6.64 1.86 -10.14
N PHE A 135 6.83 2.80 -9.23
CA PHE A 135 7.86 2.75 -8.19
C PHE A 135 7.55 1.73 -7.07
N THR A 136 6.47 0.97 -7.23
CA THR A 136 5.93 0.06 -6.21
C THR A 136 6.47 -1.37 -6.33
N TRP A 137 6.99 -1.77 -7.48
CA TRP A 137 7.36 -3.16 -7.81
C TRP A 137 8.82 -3.31 -8.19
N ASP A 138 9.69 -2.42 -7.73
CA ASP A 138 11.12 -2.42 -8.05
C ASP A 138 12.01 -2.80 -6.85
N GLU A 139 13.32 -2.62 -6.95
CA GLU A 139 14.30 -2.92 -5.90
C GLU A 139 14.57 -1.73 -4.96
N LYS A 140 13.86 -0.61 -5.13
CA LYS A 140 14.11 0.64 -4.41
C LYS A 140 12.96 0.99 -3.47
N LEU A 141 13.28 1.72 -2.41
CA LEU A 141 12.33 2.55 -1.68
C LEU A 141 12.53 3.98 -2.16
N THR A 142 11.50 4.53 -2.78
CA THR A 142 11.53 5.87 -3.37
C THR A 142 10.72 6.85 -2.53
N LEU A 143 11.33 8.00 -2.21
CA LEU A 143 10.69 9.12 -1.53
C LEU A 143 10.56 10.30 -2.50
N GLU A 144 9.38 10.91 -2.53
CA GLU A 144 9.11 12.16 -3.25
C GLU A 144 8.95 13.29 -2.24
N PHE A 145 9.68 14.37 -2.47
CA PHE A 145 9.56 15.62 -1.72
C PHE A 145 9.01 16.70 -2.64
N THR A 146 7.77 17.13 -2.37
CA THR A 146 7.02 18.08 -3.20
C THR A 146 6.38 19.16 -2.33
N GLY A 147 5.49 19.97 -2.88
CA GLY A 147 4.87 21.13 -2.23
C GLY A 147 5.41 22.46 -2.76
N ALA A 148 4.91 23.57 -2.22
CA ALA A 148 5.24 24.90 -2.74
C ALA A 148 6.73 25.29 -2.54
N ALA A 149 7.40 24.76 -1.54
CA ALA A 149 8.81 25.03 -1.24
C ALA A 149 9.44 23.86 -0.48
N PRO A 150 9.72 22.73 -1.13
CA PRO A 150 10.32 21.57 -0.46
C PRO A 150 11.64 21.93 0.22
N ALA A 151 11.82 21.50 1.46
CA ALA A 151 13.01 21.77 2.24
C ALA A 151 13.32 20.58 3.15
N VAL A 152 14.36 19.84 2.81
CA VAL A 152 14.77 18.61 3.51
C VAL A 152 16.21 18.76 3.97
N LYS A 153 16.44 18.54 5.26
CA LYS A 153 17.78 18.56 5.86
C LYS A 153 18.43 17.17 5.84
N SER A 154 17.68 16.15 6.24
CA SER A 154 18.19 14.77 6.28
C SER A 154 17.08 13.74 6.08
N ILE A 155 17.49 12.57 5.62
CA ILE A 155 16.66 11.38 5.44
C ILE A 155 17.40 10.23 6.13
N LYS A 156 16.72 9.50 7.01
CA LYS A 156 17.21 8.23 7.56
C LYS A 156 16.24 7.13 7.18
N VAL A 157 16.73 6.04 6.61
CA VAL A 157 15.97 4.83 6.27
C VAL A 157 16.60 3.67 7.00
N GLU A 158 15.85 3.00 7.84
CA GLU A 158 16.29 1.85 8.63
C GLU A 158 15.20 0.78 8.66
N PRO A 159 15.54 -0.51 8.87
CA PRO A 159 14.52 -1.54 9.05
C PRO A 159 13.55 -1.15 10.15
N ALA A 160 12.26 -1.38 9.91
CA ALA A 160 11.27 -1.19 10.94
C ALA A 160 11.39 -2.28 12.02
N SER A 161 10.84 -2.01 13.22
CA SER A 161 10.75 -3.00 14.27
C SER A 161 10.00 -4.25 13.79
N ALA A 162 10.40 -5.42 14.27
CA ALA A 162 9.68 -6.69 14.04
C ALA A 162 8.23 -6.63 14.58
N GLU A 163 7.97 -5.78 15.56
CA GLU A 163 6.64 -5.54 16.14
C GLU A 163 5.74 -4.66 15.26
N THR A 164 6.30 -3.98 14.23
CA THR A 164 5.51 -3.14 13.33
C THR A 164 4.38 -3.94 12.72
N THR A 165 3.14 -3.53 12.96
CA THR A 165 1.96 -4.14 12.35
C THR A 165 1.88 -3.75 10.88
N THR A 166 1.62 -4.72 10.00
CA THR A 166 1.38 -4.44 8.58
C THR A 166 -0.10 -4.54 8.26
N VAL A 167 -0.63 -3.51 7.60
CA VAL A 167 -1.98 -3.49 7.03
C VAL A 167 -1.86 -3.62 5.52
N PHE A 168 -2.26 -4.76 4.99
CA PHE A 168 -2.27 -5.05 3.56
C PHE A 168 -3.59 -4.59 2.96
N LEU A 169 -3.54 -3.75 1.93
CA LEU A 169 -4.71 -3.31 1.19
C LEU A 169 -4.86 -4.14 -0.08
N CYS A 170 -6.02 -4.77 -0.23
CA CYS A 170 -6.41 -5.54 -1.40
C CYS A 170 -7.62 -4.87 -2.05
N GLY A 171 -7.55 -4.59 -3.35
CA GLY A 171 -8.64 -3.88 -4.01
C GLY A 171 -8.35 -3.52 -5.45
N ASN A 172 -9.07 -2.51 -5.91
CA ASN A 172 -9.04 -2.03 -7.28
C ASN A 172 -8.61 -0.54 -7.38
N SER A 173 -9.12 0.19 -8.37
CA SER A 173 -8.74 1.61 -8.62
C SER A 173 -9.13 2.57 -7.51
N THR A 174 -10.06 2.22 -6.64
CA THR A 174 -10.47 3.04 -5.49
C THR A 174 -9.53 2.89 -4.31
N VAL A 175 -8.62 1.89 -4.36
CA VAL A 175 -7.66 1.54 -3.30
C VAL A 175 -6.21 1.74 -3.75
N VAL A 176 -5.89 1.55 -5.05
CA VAL A 176 -4.53 1.54 -5.59
C VAL A 176 -3.74 2.83 -5.35
N ASP A 177 -2.42 2.72 -5.25
CA ASP A 177 -1.53 3.87 -5.34
C ASP A 177 -1.55 4.39 -6.78
N GLN A 178 -2.34 5.41 -7.08
CA GLN A 178 -2.46 6.00 -8.42
C GLN A 178 -1.15 6.64 -8.86
N PHE A 179 -0.67 6.28 -10.05
CA PHE A 179 0.60 6.76 -10.57
C PHE A 179 0.53 8.21 -11.09
N THR A 180 -0.57 8.57 -11.74
CA THR A 180 -0.72 9.83 -12.46
C THR A 180 -1.70 10.77 -11.77
N GLU A 181 -1.32 12.02 -11.58
CA GLU A 181 -2.24 13.10 -11.17
C GLU A 181 -3.25 13.40 -12.28
N PRO A 182 -4.49 13.83 -11.95
CA PRO A 182 -5.00 14.13 -10.60
C PRO A 182 -5.61 12.93 -9.86
N TYR A 183 -5.47 11.72 -10.39
CA TYR A 183 -6.07 10.55 -9.78
C TYR A 183 -5.48 10.27 -8.40
N ALA A 184 -6.35 9.89 -7.48
CA ALA A 184 -6.03 9.49 -6.12
C ALA A 184 -7.01 8.41 -5.66
N SER A 185 -6.67 7.70 -4.61
CA SER A 185 -7.53 6.71 -3.96
C SER A 185 -7.44 6.82 -2.44
N TRP A 186 -8.39 6.22 -1.74
CA TRP A 186 -8.35 6.24 -0.28
C TRP A 186 -7.14 5.43 0.25
N GLY A 187 -6.78 4.32 -0.41
CA GLY A 187 -5.64 3.50 0.02
C GLY A 187 -4.29 4.21 -0.14
N GLN A 188 -4.17 5.10 -1.12
CA GLN A 188 -3.00 5.95 -1.32
C GLN A 188 -2.88 7.04 -0.26
N MET A 189 -4.01 7.53 0.26
CA MET A 189 -4.07 8.67 1.17
C MET A 189 -4.08 8.24 2.65
N ILE A 190 -4.50 7.03 2.98
CA ILE A 190 -4.72 6.57 4.35
C ILE A 190 -3.42 6.53 5.17
N THR A 191 -2.27 6.36 4.53
CA THR A 191 -0.96 6.24 5.16
C THR A 191 -0.63 7.40 6.10
N ARG A 192 -1.10 8.62 5.80
CA ARG A 192 -0.85 9.84 6.60
C ARG A 192 -1.44 9.80 8.02
N TRP A 193 -2.40 8.91 8.29
CA TRP A 193 -3.07 8.81 9.59
C TRP A 193 -2.49 7.74 10.51
N PHE A 194 -1.48 6.99 10.03
CA PHE A 194 -0.83 5.96 10.84
C PHE A 194 0.52 6.46 11.37
N GLY A 195 0.82 6.09 12.61
CA GLY A 195 2.11 6.35 13.25
C GLY A 195 3.20 5.37 12.83
N PRO A 196 4.42 5.53 13.38
CA PRO A 196 5.58 4.74 13.00
C PRO A 196 5.57 3.28 13.50
N GLU A 197 4.47 2.81 14.06
CA GLU A 197 4.20 1.43 14.48
C GLU A 197 3.39 0.62 13.46
N VAL A 198 2.83 1.29 12.42
CA VAL A 198 1.99 0.67 11.40
C VAL A 198 2.52 0.93 10.00
N ALA A 199 2.67 -0.15 9.23
CA ALA A 199 2.99 -0.11 7.81
C ALA A 199 1.75 -0.33 6.96
N ILE A 200 1.55 0.46 5.91
CA ILE A 200 0.54 0.19 4.88
C ILE A 200 1.21 -0.41 3.65
N SER A 201 0.76 -1.62 3.26
CA SER A 201 1.22 -2.33 2.07
C SER A 201 0.08 -2.45 1.06
N ASN A 202 0.06 -1.57 0.07
CA ASN A 202 -1.05 -1.47 -0.88
C ASN A 202 -0.83 -2.36 -2.11
N HIS A 203 -1.53 -3.50 -2.18
CA HIS A 203 -1.46 -4.49 -3.27
C HIS A 203 -2.58 -4.33 -4.32
N ALA A 204 -3.42 -3.33 -4.17
CA ALA A 204 -4.50 -3.05 -5.11
C ALA A 204 -3.98 -2.66 -6.50
N GLU A 205 -4.80 -2.84 -7.52
CA GLU A 205 -4.53 -2.36 -8.87
C GLU A 205 -5.82 -2.06 -9.62
N SER A 206 -5.78 -1.01 -10.44
CA SER A 206 -6.92 -0.57 -11.23
C SER A 206 -7.49 -1.67 -12.12
N GLY A 207 -8.82 -1.84 -12.09
CA GLY A 207 -9.53 -2.82 -12.89
C GLY A 207 -9.54 -4.24 -12.33
N LEU A 208 -8.94 -4.50 -11.17
CA LEU A 208 -9.01 -5.83 -10.55
C LEU A 208 -10.41 -6.11 -9.98
N THR A 209 -10.82 -7.36 -10.13
CA THR A 209 -11.90 -8.01 -9.39
C THR A 209 -11.29 -8.86 -8.27
N ALA A 210 -12.10 -9.33 -7.32
CA ALA A 210 -11.63 -10.28 -6.30
C ALA A 210 -10.99 -11.52 -6.96
N GLY A 211 -11.64 -12.04 -8.02
CA GLY A 211 -11.12 -13.19 -8.77
C GLY A 211 -9.80 -12.93 -9.49
N SER A 212 -9.67 -11.80 -10.18
CA SER A 212 -8.42 -11.47 -10.90
C SER A 212 -7.27 -11.09 -9.97
N PHE A 213 -7.55 -10.55 -8.79
CA PHE A 213 -6.55 -10.34 -7.73
C PHE A 213 -5.94 -11.68 -7.30
N LEU A 214 -6.78 -12.69 -7.04
CA LEU A 214 -6.34 -14.06 -6.73
C LEU A 214 -5.54 -14.66 -7.89
N ALA A 215 -6.09 -14.60 -9.11
CA ALA A 215 -5.46 -15.19 -10.30
C ALA A 215 -4.11 -14.57 -10.67
N SER A 216 -3.84 -13.34 -10.20
CA SER A 216 -2.55 -12.65 -10.39
C SER A 216 -1.54 -12.87 -9.27
N ASN A 217 -1.77 -13.83 -8.37
CA ASN A 217 -0.90 -14.20 -7.25
C ASN A 217 -0.68 -13.04 -6.25
N ARG A 218 -1.59 -12.07 -6.18
CA ARG A 218 -1.41 -10.94 -5.26
C ARG A 218 -1.71 -11.30 -3.82
N LEU A 219 -2.68 -12.20 -3.59
CA LEU A 219 -2.93 -12.73 -2.25
C LEU A 219 -1.73 -13.55 -1.77
N GLU A 220 -1.14 -14.38 -2.62
CA GLU A 220 0.06 -15.16 -2.31
C GLU A 220 1.23 -14.25 -1.89
N LYS A 221 1.40 -13.09 -2.56
CA LYS A 221 2.40 -12.09 -2.15
C LYS A 221 2.08 -11.50 -0.79
N VAL A 222 0.82 -11.13 -0.53
CA VAL A 222 0.36 -10.66 0.79
C VAL A 222 0.70 -11.70 1.86
N LEU A 223 0.31 -12.96 1.63
CA LEU A 223 0.54 -14.07 2.58
C LEU A 223 2.02 -14.38 2.80
N ALA A 224 2.87 -14.19 1.78
CA ALA A 224 4.32 -14.36 1.90
C ALA A 224 4.98 -13.29 2.79
N MET A 225 4.44 -12.07 2.78
CA MET A 225 4.94 -10.93 3.58
C MET A 225 4.30 -10.84 4.97
N MET A 226 3.15 -11.47 5.16
CA MET A 226 2.33 -11.37 6.36
C MET A 226 2.91 -12.16 7.54
N LYS A 227 2.86 -11.57 8.72
CA LYS A 227 3.05 -12.26 10.00
C LYS A 227 1.74 -12.36 10.79
N LYS A 228 1.73 -13.22 11.81
CA LYS A 228 0.59 -13.33 12.73
C LYS A 228 0.28 -11.96 13.38
N GLY A 229 -1.01 -11.61 13.42
CA GLY A 229 -1.49 -10.37 13.99
C GLY A 229 -1.60 -9.21 12.98
N ASP A 230 -1.02 -9.32 11.79
CA ASP A 230 -1.21 -8.35 10.71
C ASP A 230 -2.66 -8.30 10.22
N TYR A 231 -2.98 -7.28 9.43
CA TYR A 231 -4.33 -7.02 8.92
C TYR A 231 -4.37 -7.05 7.41
N VAL A 232 -5.47 -7.53 6.86
CA VAL A 232 -5.84 -7.40 5.44
C VAL A 232 -7.14 -6.63 5.36
N ILE A 233 -7.15 -5.55 4.60
CA ILE A 233 -8.36 -4.78 4.28
C ILE A 233 -8.70 -4.99 2.81
N CYS A 234 -9.90 -5.49 2.51
CA CYS A 234 -10.34 -5.82 1.17
C CYS A 234 -11.52 -4.94 0.73
N GLU A 235 -11.36 -4.22 -0.39
CA GLU A 235 -12.46 -3.55 -1.10
C GLU A 235 -12.57 -4.10 -2.51
N PHE A 236 -13.63 -4.88 -2.77
CA PHE A 236 -13.98 -5.42 -4.09
C PHE A 236 -15.47 -5.22 -4.37
N GLY A 237 -15.93 -5.58 -5.56
CA GLY A 237 -17.31 -5.39 -6.02
C GLY A 237 -17.42 -4.38 -7.15
N HIS A 238 -16.57 -3.33 -7.15
CA HIS A 238 -16.63 -2.24 -8.13
C HIS A 238 -16.39 -2.70 -9.58
N ASN A 239 -15.52 -3.68 -9.79
CA ASN A 239 -15.29 -4.29 -11.12
C ASN A 239 -15.96 -5.65 -11.27
N ASP A 240 -16.12 -6.39 -10.18
CA ASP A 240 -16.75 -7.70 -10.15
C ASP A 240 -18.16 -7.65 -10.75
N GLN A 241 -18.93 -6.61 -10.48
CA GLN A 241 -20.28 -6.42 -11.04
C GLN A 241 -20.30 -6.25 -12.57
N LYS A 242 -19.17 -6.02 -13.21
CA LYS A 242 -19.02 -5.93 -14.66
C LYS A 242 -18.79 -7.29 -15.33
N GLU A 243 -18.44 -8.32 -14.56
CA GLU A 243 -18.27 -9.68 -15.08
C GLU A 243 -19.61 -10.25 -15.53
N LYS A 244 -19.63 -10.82 -16.74
CA LYS A 244 -20.85 -11.35 -17.38
C LYS A 244 -20.71 -12.81 -17.81
N SER A 245 -19.57 -13.45 -17.47
CA SER A 245 -19.34 -14.86 -17.81
C SER A 245 -20.26 -15.80 -17.01
N ALA A 246 -20.46 -17.01 -17.50
CA ALA A 246 -21.18 -18.04 -16.75
C ALA A 246 -20.54 -18.28 -15.38
N GLY A 247 -21.33 -18.36 -14.32
CA GLY A 247 -20.86 -18.47 -12.94
C GLY A 247 -20.41 -17.17 -12.30
N SER A 248 -20.46 -16.02 -13.02
CA SER A 248 -20.26 -14.69 -12.41
C SER A 248 -21.50 -14.24 -11.66
N GLY A 249 -21.31 -13.58 -10.54
CA GLY A 249 -22.38 -12.97 -9.77
C GLY A 249 -21.97 -12.74 -8.30
N ALA A 250 -22.70 -11.81 -7.68
CA ALA A 250 -22.45 -11.41 -6.31
C ALA A 250 -22.54 -12.59 -5.32
N TRP A 251 -23.52 -13.46 -5.51
CA TRP A 251 -23.81 -14.62 -4.68
C TRP A 251 -23.10 -15.91 -5.11
N TYR A 252 -22.27 -15.86 -6.17
CA TYR A 252 -21.51 -16.98 -6.72
C TYR A 252 -20.00 -16.76 -6.56
N ASN A 253 -19.31 -16.50 -7.69
CA ASN A 253 -17.85 -16.38 -7.70
C ASN A 253 -17.33 -15.26 -6.79
N PHE A 254 -18.05 -14.14 -6.66
CA PHE A 254 -17.62 -13.04 -5.77
C PHE A 254 -17.62 -13.49 -4.30
N SER A 255 -18.75 -14.02 -3.81
CA SER A 255 -18.85 -14.56 -2.44
C SER A 255 -17.84 -15.69 -2.17
N PHE A 256 -17.61 -16.57 -3.15
CA PHE A 256 -16.61 -17.61 -3.07
C PHE A 256 -15.18 -17.05 -2.96
N ASN A 257 -14.86 -16.04 -3.75
CA ASN A 257 -13.56 -15.40 -3.70
C ASN A 257 -13.33 -14.67 -2.36
N LEU A 258 -14.35 -13.98 -1.83
CA LEU A 258 -14.28 -13.38 -0.49
C LEU A 258 -13.99 -14.42 0.59
N LYS A 259 -14.62 -15.61 0.50
CA LYS A 259 -14.35 -16.71 1.43
C LYS A 259 -12.89 -17.17 1.35
N LYS A 260 -12.30 -17.24 0.16
CA LYS A 260 -10.87 -17.57 -0.01
C LYS A 260 -9.96 -16.57 0.70
N PHE A 261 -10.23 -15.26 0.58
CA PHE A 261 -9.46 -14.24 1.32
C PHE A 261 -9.54 -14.49 2.83
N ILE A 262 -10.74 -14.77 3.35
CA ILE A 262 -10.94 -15.02 4.79
C ILE A 262 -10.12 -16.22 5.25
N ASP A 263 -10.24 -17.34 4.54
CA ASP A 263 -9.62 -18.61 4.94
C ASP A 263 -8.09 -18.51 4.92
N GLU A 264 -7.52 -18.00 3.84
CA GLU A 264 -6.07 -17.93 3.70
C GLU A 264 -5.44 -16.92 4.66
N VAL A 265 -6.08 -15.76 4.90
CA VAL A 265 -5.61 -14.79 5.88
C VAL A 265 -5.66 -15.36 7.29
N ARG A 266 -6.77 -16.01 7.68
CA ARG A 266 -6.90 -16.63 9.00
C ARG A 266 -5.93 -17.78 9.20
N LYS A 267 -5.69 -18.58 8.19
CA LYS A 267 -4.70 -19.66 8.21
C LYS A 267 -3.28 -19.16 8.52
N LYS A 268 -2.96 -17.93 8.10
CA LYS A 268 -1.71 -17.24 8.45
C LYS A 268 -1.72 -16.58 9.84
N GLY A 269 -2.85 -16.60 10.53
CA GLY A 269 -3.03 -15.92 11.82
C GLY A 269 -3.21 -14.42 11.69
N GLY A 270 -3.56 -13.93 10.50
CA GLY A 270 -3.89 -12.53 10.23
C GLY A 270 -5.36 -12.22 10.51
N ASN A 271 -5.66 -10.93 10.54
CA ASN A 271 -7.01 -10.39 10.68
C ASN A 271 -7.49 -9.88 9.32
N ILE A 272 -8.78 -10.05 9.01
CA ILE A 272 -9.36 -9.53 7.78
C ILE A 272 -10.53 -8.60 8.08
N ILE A 273 -10.62 -7.50 7.32
CA ILE A 273 -11.68 -6.50 7.38
C ILE A 273 -12.16 -6.28 5.94
N PHE A 274 -13.47 -6.28 5.74
CA PHE A 274 -14.06 -5.91 4.46
C PHE A 274 -14.43 -4.43 4.43
N VAL A 275 -14.33 -3.84 3.25
CA VAL A 275 -14.79 -2.49 2.96
C VAL A 275 -15.77 -2.60 1.80
N THR A 276 -17.02 -2.19 2.00
CA THR A 276 -18.00 -2.18 0.91
C THR A 276 -17.58 -1.20 -0.17
N PRO A 277 -17.81 -1.51 -1.48
CA PRO A 277 -17.25 -0.70 -2.58
C PRO A 277 -17.75 0.74 -2.53
N THR A 278 -16.83 1.68 -2.69
CA THR A 278 -17.12 3.12 -2.81
C THR A 278 -18.21 3.36 -3.87
N GLN A 279 -19.22 4.17 -3.55
CA GLN A 279 -20.23 4.59 -4.52
C GLN A 279 -19.59 5.30 -5.71
N ARG A 280 -20.18 5.12 -6.89
CA ARG A 280 -19.91 6.01 -8.02
C ARG A 280 -20.66 7.32 -7.80
N ARG A 281 -20.00 8.43 -8.10
CA ARG A 281 -20.65 9.74 -8.11
C ARG A 281 -21.61 9.84 -9.33
N MET A 282 -22.65 9.02 -9.31
CA MET A 282 -23.66 8.99 -10.35
C MET A 282 -25.00 9.42 -9.78
N PHE A 283 -25.28 10.71 -9.88
CA PHE A 283 -26.56 11.26 -9.45
C PHE A 283 -27.67 10.92 -10.44
N ASP A 284 -28.91 10.84 -9.97
CA ASP A 284 -30.05 10.77 -10.86
C ASP A 284 -30.11 11.99 -11.77
N LYS A 285 -30.55 11.78 -13.01
CA LYS A 285 -30.49 12.81 -14.04
C LYS A 285 -31.56 13.89 -13.88
N ALA A 286 -32.68 13.56 -13.22
CA ALA A 286 -33.84 14.46 -13.14
C ALA A 286 -33.65 15.47 -12.01
N THR A 287 -33.29 15.01 -10.82
CA THR A 287 -33.24 15.87 -9.62
C THR A 287 -31.82 16.22 -9.21
N ARG A 288 -30.81 15.44 -9.63
CA ARG A 288 -29.40 15.54 -9.20
C ARG A 288 -29.23 15.55 -7.68
N SER A 289 -30.16 14.91 -6.96
CA SER A 289 -30.21 14.94 -5.50
C SER A 289 -29.81 13.61 -4.87
N LYS A 290 -30.00 12.50 -5.60
CA LYS A 290 -29.75 11.14 -5.09
C LYS A 290 -28.73 10.40 -5.92
N ILE A 291 -27.85 9.65 -5.25
CA ILE A 291 -26.92 8.73 -5.91
C ILE A 291 -27.66 7.48 -6.38
N GLN A 292 -27.47 7.13 -7.65
CA GLN A 292 -27.99 5.91 -8.24
C GLN A 292 -27.18 4.70 -7.79
N GLU A 293 -27.85 3.61 -7.43
CA GLU A 293 -27.20 2.34 -7.16
C GLU A 293 -26.61 1.74 -8.46
N THR A 294 -25.33 1.42 -8.43
CA THR A 294 -24.61 0.91 -9.61
C THR A 294 -23.81 -0.36 -9.33
N HIS A 295 -23.85 -0.87 -8.11
CA HIS A 295 -23.11 -2.08 -7.72
C HIS A 295 -24.02 -3.31 -7.58
N GLY A 296 -25.36 -3.14 -7.72
CA GLY A 296 -26.32 -4.24 -7.55
C GLY A 296 -26.11 -4.94 -6.20
N ASP A 297 -26.18 -6.26 -6.20
CA ASP A 297 -26.12 -7.08 -4.98
C ASP A 297 -24.70 -7.25 -4.38
N TYR A 298 -23.64 -6.67 -4.98
CA TYR A 298 -22.28 -6.93 -4.53
C TYR A 298 -21.98 -6.40 -3.12
N PRO A 299 -22.45 -5.21 -2.69
CA PRO A 299 -22.32 -4.77 -1.30
C PRO A 299 -23.04 -5.72 -0.33
N ASP A 300 -24.25 -6.17 -0.68
CA ASP A 300 -25.03 -7.07 0.18
C ASP A 300 -24.42 -8.46 0.28
N ALA A 301 -23.90 -8.99 -0.81
CA ALA A 301 -23.18 -10.25 -0.81
C ALA A 301 -21.90 -10.19 0.06
N MET A 302 -21.19 -9.06 0.07
CA MET A 302 -20.05 -8.84 0.96
C MET A 302 -20.48 -8.80 2.43
N ARG A 303 -21.54 -8.06 2.76
CA ARG A 303 -22.15 -8.01 4.11
C ARG A 303 -22.58 -9.40 4.59
N ALA A 304 -23.23 -10.16 3.73
CA ALA A 304 -23.67 -11.53 4.04
C ALA A 304 -22.50 -12.48 4.29
N ALA A 305 -21.45 -12.42 3.46
CA ALA A 305 -20.23 -13.18 3.65
C ALA A 305 -19.53 -12.80 4.97
N ALA A 306 -19.41 -11.50 5.25
CA ALA A 306 -18.83 -10.99 6.48
C ALA A 306 -19.61 -11.45 7.73
N LYS A 307 -20.92 -11.32 7.70
CA LYS A 307 -21.79 -11.75 8.82
C LYS A 307 -21.65 -13.25 9.09
N ARG A 308 -21.70 -14.08 8.03
CA ARG A 308 -21.57 -15.54 8.16
C ARG A 308 -20.23 -15.95 8.77
N GLU A 309 -19.16 -15.27 8.39
CA GLU A 309 -17.81 -15.60 8.78
C GLU A 309 -17.31 -14.78 10.00
N GLY A 310 -18.11 -13.90 10.57
CA GLY A 310 -17.68 -13.03 11.68
C GLY A 310 -16.54 -12.09 11.30
N VAL A 311 -16.60 -11.47 10.12
CA VAL A 311 -15.62 -10.50 9.60
C VAL A 311 -16.15 -9.09 9.83
N PRO A 312 -15.37 -8.16 10.39
CA PRO A 312 -15.74 -6.75 10.46
C PRO A 312 -15.92 -6.12 9.08
N VAL A 313 -16.88 -5.20 8.96
CA VAL A 313 -17.16 -4.45 7.71
C VAL A 313 -17.10 -2.95 7.97
N ILE A 314 -16.40 -2.23 7.09
CA ILE A 314 -16.47 -0.77 6.97
C ILE A 314 -17.47 -0.45 5.87
N GLU A 315 -18.55 0.23 6.19
CA GLU A 315 -19.66 0.54 5.29
C GLU A 315 -19.37 1.75 4.39
N LEU A 316 -18.27 1.70 3.63
CA LEU A 316 -17.82 2.79 2.78
C LEU A 316 -18.84 3.12 1.67
N HIS A 317 -19.62 2.12 1.25
CA HIS A 317 -20.71 2.29 0.27
C HIS A 317 -21.75 3.30 0.75
N ASP A 318 -22.27 3.09 1.95
CA ASP A 318 -23.29 3.96 2.54
C ASP A 318 -22.70 5.29 2.99
N MET A 319 -21.47 5.28 3.51
CA MET A 319 -20.75 6.49 3.89
C MET A 319 -20.53 7.42 2.69
N THR A 320 -20.09 6.88 1.55
CA THR A 320 -19.85 7.68 0.34
C THR A 320 -21.14 8.11 -0.36
N ARG A 321 -22.23 7.33 -0.28
CA ARG A 321 -23.55 7.78 -0.69
C ARG A 321 -23.94 9.03 0.10
N THR A 322 -23.92 8.95 1.42
CA THR A 322 -24.25 10.06 2.32
C THR A 322 -23.37 11.27 2.05
N PHE A 323 -22.07 11.06 1.87
CA PHE A 323 -21.10 12.12 1.58
C PHE A 323 -21.45 12.87 0.29
N PHE A 324 -21.64 12.15 -0.82
CA PHE A 324 -21.98 12.77 -2.11
C PHE A 324 -23.34 13.49 -2.09
N GLU A 325 -24.36 12.87 -1.49
CA GLU A 325 -25.69 13.48 -1.39
C GLU A 325 -25.69 14.72 -0.49
N THR A 326 -24.86 14.76 0.58
CA THR A 326 -24.72 15.92 1.46
C THR A 326 -23.98 17.07 0.78
N LEU A 327 -22.90 16.79 0.05
CA LEU A 327 -22.18 17.81 -0.74
C LEU A 327 -23.00 18.32 -1.92
N GLY A 328 -23.89 17.48 -2.45
CA GLY A 328 -24.68 17.77 -3.64
C GLY A 328 -23.87 17.63 -4.93
N TYR A 329 -24.59 17.71 -6.05
CA TYR A 329 -24.03 17.49 -7.39
C TYR A 329 -22.87 18.43 -7.74
N GLU A 330 -22.94 19.69 -7.36
CA GLU A 330 -21.93 20.69 -7.76
C GLU A 330 -20.63 20.59 -6.93
N ASN A 331 -20.71 20.14 -5.68
CA ASN A 331 -19.57 20.18 -4.74
C ASN A 331 -18.93 18.82 -4.45
N SER A 332 -19.46 17.75 -5.04
CA SER A 332 -18.95 16.37 -4.81
C SER A 332 -18.05 15.85 -5.91
#